data_190a6b95f0abe346c8bdb43030de6a7f
#
_entry.id   190a6b95f0abe346c8bdb43030de6a7f
#
_cell.length_a   1.000
_cell.length_b   1.000
_cell.length_c   1.000
_cell.angle_alpha   90.00
_cell.angle_beta   90.00
_cell.angle_gamma   90.00
#
_symmetry.space_group_name_H-M   'P 1'
#
loop_
_entity.id
_entity.type
_entity.pdbx_description
1 polymer ?
#
loop_
_entity_poly.entity_id
_entity_poly.type
_entity_poly.pdbx_seq_one_letter_code
_entity_poly.pdbx_strand_id
1 'polypeptide(L)'
;MDISKLVDAFLTGVNLDGLVKISSILLKCPILILDDAFHVISYYKSEDFHDIPFDSTIESKHITYEVVRNLNWQPNLKKPVFLTIEESPWRRRVSTLRAEHKNIGYLFCIDVEGHLEQVSDNDMYKIEMILAKQYLAQIENQFLAKNTEEEILTHLLDGDYQNPALFKLQIANTWLEQMDQGHLALIDVSNRTNLQMSYRSLAAKLESALAGTCPFLYQKNILLFIHEKRQVEILENIAKEFQVCVVVSSVIKDIYELPKVYKQILEVTSLLQNKTFSAKAFYTEEYRLRMMLDQMKSRFDLVPDVYKKMYEYDKENHTVYCETLYYYELKNHSVIETAAELFTHRNTIVYRLRKIKDMFHIDDAHESEKLIRLISLGLCLIKMNQDDIVLNHMHAGDIFEK
;
A
#
# COMPACT_ATOMS: atom_id res chain seq x y z
N MET A 1 0.12 -5.95 41.57
CA MET A 1 -0.65 -4.76 41.09
C MET A 1 -2.02 -5.24 40.63
N ASP A 2 -3.11 -4.56 40.99
CA ASP A 2 -4.45 -4.97 40.51
C ASP A 2 -4.81 -4.29 39.19
N ILE A 3 -4.69 -5.03 38.10
CA ILE A 3 -4.96 -4.54 36.74
C ILE A 3 -6.45 -4.65 36.38
N SER A 4 -7.29 -5.27 37.23
CA SER A 4 -8.71 -5.51 36.93
C SER A 4 -9.45 -4.23 36.55
N LYS A 5 -9.19 -3.13 37.22
CA LYS A 5 -9.77 -1.80 36.92
C LYS A 5 -9.42 -1.29 35.53
N LEU A 6 -8.21 -1.55 35.03
CA LEU A 6 -7.79 -1.15 33.69
C LEU A 6 -8.49 -2.03 32.62
N VAL A 7 -8.58 -3.34 32.89
CA VAL A 7 -9.29 -4.27 32.01
C VAL A 7 -10.78 -3.91 31.93
N ASP A 8 -11.43 -3.65 33.07
CA ASP A 8 -12.86 -3.27 33.11
C ASP A 8 -13.10 -1.95 32.37
N ALA A 9 -12.22 -0.96 32.57
CA ALA A 9 -12.29 0.31 31.85
C ALA A 9 -12.15 0.13 30.32
N PHE A 10 -11.23 -0.73 29.88
CA PHE A 10 -11.07 -1.07 28.48
C PHE A 10 -12.32 -1.76 27.91
N LEU A 11 -12.87 -2.75 28.61
CA LEU A 11 -14.07 -3.48 28.18
C LEU A 11 -15.33 -2.61 28.18
N THR A 12 -15.40 -1.58 29.00
CA THR A 12 -16.50 -0.60 29.04
C THR A 12 -16.32 0.56 28.04
N GLY A 13 -15.28 0.53 27.21
CA GLY A 13 -15.10 1.50 26.11
C GLY A 13 -14.52 2.85 26.56
N VAL A 14 -13.78 2.88 27.67
CA VAL A 14 -13.05 4.10 28.09
C VAL A 14 -12.02 4.47 27.02
N ASN A 15 -11.95 5.75 26.65
CA ASN A 15 -11.03 6.25 25.63
C ASN A 15 -9.56 6.14 26.06
N LEU A 16 -8.63 6.37 25.12
CA LEU A 16 -7.19 6.22 25.37
C LEU A 16 -6.70 7.09 26.53
N ASP A 17 -7.13 8.36 26.59
CA ASP A 17 -6.71 9.29 27.68
C ASP A 17 -7.15 8.80 29.05
N GLY A 18 -8.35 8.25 29.15
CA GLY A 18 -8.85 7.63 30.38
C GLY A 18 -8.04 6.40 30.78
N LEU A 19 -7.67 5.54 29.83
CA LEU A 19 -6.84 4.36 30.08
C LEU A 19 -5.40 4.74 30.44
N VAL A 20 -4.84 5.78 29.83
CA VAL A 20 -3.51 6.34 30.18
C VAL A 20 -3.52 6.88 31.60
N LYS A 21 -4.59 7.61 31.99
CA LYS A 21 -4.76 8.09 33.36
C LYS A 21 -4.84 6.94 34.35
N ILE A 22 -5.64 5.92 34.12
CA ILE A 22 -5.76 4.73 34.99
C ILE A 22 -4.42 4.02 35.09
N SER A 23 -3.73 3.83 33.94
CA SER A 23 -2.40 3.19 33.91
C SER A 23 -1.36 3.97 34.70
N SER A 24 -1.37 5.31 34.59
CA SER A 24 -0.49 6.20 35.36
C SER A 24 -0.73 6.08 36.85
N ILE A 25 -1.98 6.04 37.31
CA ILE A 25 -2.33 5.87 38.71
C ILE A 25 -1.89 4.49 39.20
N LEU A 26 -2.11 3.42 38.43
CA LEU A 26 -1.71 2.06 38.76
C LEU A 26 -0.18 1.91 38.89
N LEU A 27 0.55 2.52 37.96
CA LEU A 27 2.00 2.50 37.88
C LEU A 27 2.64 3.58 38.80
N LYS A 28 1.85 4.48 39.36
CA LYS A 28 2.32 5.64 40.18
C LYS A 28 3.42 6.44 39.44
N CYS A 29 3.27 6.61 38.16
CA CYS A 29 4.25 7.30 37.33
C CYS A 29 3.56 8.11 36.21
N PRO A 30 4.11 9.27 35.81
CA PRO A 30 3.68 9.95 34.61
C PRO A 30 3.87 9.08 33.37
N ILE A 31 2.90 9.14 32.47
CA ILE A 31 2.89 8.36 31.25
C ILE A 31 2.76 9.30 30.05
N LEU A 32 3.50 8.97 28.97
CA LEU A 32 3.42 9.63 27.68
C LEU A 32 3.38 8.55 26.59
N ILE A 33 2.44 8.68 25.68
CA ILE A 33 2.36 7.87 24.46
C ILE A 33 2.70 8.75 23.27
N LEU A 34 3.67 8.30 22.48
CA LEU A 34 4.04 8.89 21.21
C LEU A 34 3.70 7.93 20.06
N ASP A 35 3.38 8.47 18.89
CA ASP A 35 3.31 7.68 17.65
C ASP A 35 4.72 7.28 17.17
N ASP A 36 4.79 6.58 16.06
CA ASP A 36 6.04 6.16 15.43
C ASP A 36 6.82 7.32 14.77
N ALA A 37 6.17 8.49 14.58
CA ALA A 37 6.79 9.74 14.17
C ALA A 37 7.11 10.68 15.36
N PHE A 38 6.95 10.19 16.58
CA PHE A 38 7.24 10.92 17.84
C PHE A 38 6.32 12.10 18.16
N HIS A 39 5.10 12.15 17.60
CA HIS A 39 4.09 13.10 18.05
C HIS A 39 3.40 12.60 19.32
N VAL A 40 3.01 13.54 20.17
CA VAL A 40 2.27 13.24 21.41
C VAL A 40 0.84 12.80 21.06
N ILE A 41 0.49 11.58 21.45
CA ILE A 41 -0.84 11.00 21.24
C ILE A 41 -1.70 11.14 22.49
N SER A 42 -1.15 10.79 23.65
CA SER A 42 -1.83 10.86 24.93
C SER A 42 -0.82 10.91 26.03
N TYR A 43 -1.15 11.60 27.12
CA TYR A 43 -0.32 11.65 28.31
C TYR A 43 -1.16 11.83 29.56
N TYR A 44 -0.55 11.50 30.71
CA TYR A 44 -1.07 11.87 32.02
C TYR A 44 0.08 12.10 33.00
N LYS A 45 -0.01 13.20 33.75
CA LYS A 45 0.86 13.54 34.88
C LYS A 45 0.03 14.13 36.02
N SER A 46 0.49 14.03 37.26
CA SER A 46 -0.08 14.77 38.37
C SER A 46 0.26 16.26 38.26
N GLU A 47 -0.53 17.12 38.87
CA GLU A 47 -0.33 18.58 38.87
C GLU A 47 1.02 19.00 39.44
N ASP A 48 1.50 18.27 40.48
CA ASP A 48 2.77 18.52 41.17
C ASP A 48 3.99 17.99 40.39
N PHE A 49 3.82 17.27 39.26
CA PHE A 49 4.92 16.75 38.51
C PHE A 49 5.40 17.75 37.44
N HIS A 50 6.69 18.12 37.54
CA HIS A 50 7.38 18.99 36.62
C HIS A 50 8.69 18.36 36.17
N ASP A 51 8.83 18.16 34.86
CA ASP A 51 10.02 17.61 34.21
C ASP A 51 10.26 18.33 32.89
N ILE A 52 11.36 19.05 32.76
CA ILE A 52 11.65 19.90 31.61
C ILE A 52 11.47 19.15 30.26
N PRO A 53 12.08 17.95 30.04
CA PRO A 53 11.89 17.23 28.76
C PRO A 53 10.46 16.75 28.54
N PHE A 54 9.74 16.37 29.61
CA PHE A 54 8.36 15.93 29.49
C PHE A 54 7.43 17.09 29.15
N ASP A 55 7.56 18.22 29.86
CA ASP A 55 6.73 19.40 29.67
C ASP A 55 6.97 20.03 28.29
N SER A 56 8.23 20.16 27.85
CA SER A 56 8.60 20.63 26.53
C SER A 56 8.04 19.73 25.41
N THR A 57 8.03 18.41 25.60
CA THR A 57 7.45 17.46 24.63
C THR A 57 5.94 17.67 24.51
N ILE A 58 5.24 17.91 25.63
CA ILE A 58 3.79 18.16 25.62
C ILE A 58 3.47 19.49 24.94
N GLU A 59 4.21 20.54 25.24
CA GLU A 59 4.00 21.89 24.68
C GLU A 59 4.24 21.92 23.16
N SER A 60 5.32 21.30 22.71
CA SER A 60 5.66 21.20 21.29
C SER A 60 4.82 20.18 20.54
N LYS A 61 4.08 19.31 21.24
CA LYS A 61 3.37 18.13 20.70
C LYS A 61 4.26 17.12 19.98
N HIS A 62 5.55 17.23 20.13
CA HIS A 62 6.54 16.39 19.47
C HIS A 62 7.78 16.27 20.34
N ILE A 63 8.44 15.11 20.36
CA ILE A 63 9.70 14.94 21.06
C ILE A 63 10.79 15.79 20.41
N THR A 64 11.56 16.53 21.20
CA THR A 64 12.62 17.37 20.65
C THR A 64 13.79 16.54 20.12
N TYR A 65 14.47 17.04 19.07
CA TYR A 65 15.62 16.36 18.48
C TYR A 65 16.75 16.11 19.49
N GLU A 66 16.92 16.98 20.47
CA GLU A 66 17.91 16.85 21.55
C GLU A 66 17.63 15.64 22.43
N VAL A 67 16.38 15.39 22.77
CA VAL A 67 15.96 14.20 23.52
C VAL A 67 16.16 12.94 22.68
N VAL A 68 15.86 12.96 21.39
CA VAL A 68 16.09 11.82 20.47
C VAL A 68 17.58 11.52 20.34
N ARG A 69 18.43 12.53 20.22
CA ARG A 69 19.90 12.37 20.11
C ARG A 69 20.52 11.77 21.37
N ASN A 70 20.05 12.17 22.54
CA ASN A 70 20.54 11.66 23.84
C ASN A 70 20.07 10.22 24.11
N LEU A 71 19.01 9.76 23.43
CA LEU A 71 18.44 8.44 23.64
C LEU A 71 19.24 7.30 22.98
N ASN A 72 20.33 7.53 22.20
CA ASN A 72 20.99 6.50 21.37
C ASN A 72 19.97 5.58 20.69
N TRP A 73 18.96 6.17 20.11
CA TRP A 73 17.73 5.54 19.70
C TRP A 73 17.94 4.48 18.61
N GLN A 74 17.67 3.23 18.97
CA GLN A 74 17.47 2.18 17.98
C GLN A 74 15.97 2.11 17.64
N PRO A 75 15.56 2.39 16.41
CA PRO A 75 14.13 2.45 16.02
C PRO A 75 13.35 1.14 16.18
N ASN A 76 14.02 0.04 16.54
CA ASN A 76 13.44 -1.28 16.77
C ASN A 76 13.77 -1.82 18.16
N LEU A 77 13.21 -1.20 19.20
CA LEU A 77 13.28 -1.74 20.55
C LEU A 77 12.60 -3.11 20.61
N LYS A 78 13.38 -4.18 20.58
CA LYS A 78 12.84 -5.54 20.79
C LYS A 78 12.44 -5.79 22.24
N LYS A 79 13.04 -5.07 23.19
CA LYS A 79 12.77 -5.14 24.62
C LYS A 79 12.69 -3.73 25.22
N PRO A 80 11.93 -3.54 26.30
CA PRO A 80 11.90 -2.28 27.04
C PRO A 80 13.30 -1.88 27.50
N VAL A 81 13.58 -0.59 27.48
CA VAL A 81 14.86 -0.02 27.96
C VAL A 81 14.60 1.05 29.01
N PHE A 82 15.54 1.17 29.98
CA PHE A 82 15.56 2.28 30.89
C PHE A 82 16.58 3.31 30.46
N LEU A 83 16.16 4.55 30.35
CA LEU A 83 16.95 5.67 29.84
C LEU A 83 17.00 6.80 30.88
N THR A 84 18.11 7.52 30.93
CA THR A 84 18.28 8.78 31.64
C THR A 84 18.52 9.91 30.64
N ILE A 85 17.98 11.07 30.89
CA ILE A 85 18.17 12.29 30.10
C ILE A 85 18.88 13.30 30.99
N GLU A 86 19.91 14.00 30.50
CA GLU A 86 20.74 14.91 31.30
C GLU A 86 19.94 16.01 32.04
N GLU A 87 18.83 16.44 31.41
CA GLU A 87 17.96 17.52 31.89
C GLU A 87 16.87 17.02 32.87
N SER A 88 16.89 15.74 33.27
CA SER A 88 15.87 15.15 34.13
C SER A 88 16.49 14.27 35.21
N PRO A 89 16.03 14.38 36.46
CA PRO A 89 16.52 13.55 37.57
C PRO A 89 15.97 12.12 37.52
N TRP A 90 14.94 11.85 36.68
CA TRP A 90 14.22 10.57 36.66
C TRP A 90 14.60 9.70 35.48
N ARG A 91 14.66 8.39 35.73
CA ARG A 91 14.77 7.39 34.68
C ARG A 91 13.45 7.23 33.94
N ARG A 92 13.51 6.83 32.69
CA ARG A 92 12.35 6.56 31.85
C ARG A 92 12.40 5.13 31.37
N ARG A 93 11.32 4.38 31.62
CA ARG A 93 11.11 3.10 30.94
C ARG A 93 10.42 3.38 29.61
N VAL A 94 11.09 2.98 28.52
CA VAL A 94 10.57 3.14 27.16
C VAL A 94 10.32 1.76 26.58
N SER A 95 9.13 1.56 26.06
CA SER A 95 8.72 0.35 25.34
C SER A 95 7.97 0.68 24.06
N THR A 96 7.97 -0.27 23.13
CA THR A 96 7.19 -0.15 21.89
C THR A 96 5.76 -0.63 22.13
N LEU A 97 4.79 0.16 21.70
CA LEU A 97 3.41 -0.27 21.59
C LEU A 97 3.22 -1.03 20.28
N ARG A 98 2.80 -2.29 20.39
CA ARG A 98 2.64 -3.18 19.24
C ARG A 98 1.21 -3.68 19.13
N ALA A 99 0.67 -3.61 17.91
CA ALA A 99 -0.60 -4.22 17.57
C ALA A 99 -0.43 -5.02 16.25
N GLU A 100 -0.99 -6.22 16.19
CA GLU A 100 -0.89 -7.11 15.03
C GLU A 100 0.55 -7.31 14.50
N HIS A 101 1.52 -7.43 15.42
CA HIS A 101 2.96 -7.53 15.14
C HIS A 101 3.63 -6.27 14.56
N LYS A 102 2.90 -5.14 14.47
CA LYS A 102 3.43 -3.84 14.00
C LYS A 102 3.73 -2.94 15.18
N ASN A 103 4.80 -2.14 15.07
CA ASN A 103 5.03 -1.01 15.98
C ASN A 103 4.08 0.12 15.58
N ILE A 104 3.26 0.58 16.53
CA ILE A 104 2.31 1.68 16.32
C ILE A 104 2.68 2.92 17.14
N GLY A 105 3.71 2.83 17.96
CA GLY A 105 4.16 3.94 18.80
C GLY A 105 5.00 3.48 19.97
N TYR A 106 5.19 4.39 20.90
CA TYR A 106 6.07 4.23 22.06
C TYR A 106 5.38 4.65 23.35
N LEU A 107 5.61 3.88 24.40
CA LEU A 107 5.17 4.17 25.76
C LEU A 107 6.36 4.59 26.61
N PHE A 108 6.27 5.77 27.19
CA PHE A 108 7.22 6.32 28.15
C PHE A 108 6.58 6.35 29.54
N CYS A 109 7.21 5.69 30.50
CA CYS A 109 6.84 5.74 31.90
C CYS A 109 7.98 6.39 32.67
N ILE A 110 7.72 7.50 33.40
CA ILE A 110 8.74 8.25 34.14
C ILE A 110 8.84 7.68 35.54
N ASP A 111 9.96 7.07 35.92
CA ASP A 111 10.17 6.38 37.17
C ASP A 111 10.50 7.35 38.31
N VAL A 112 9.47 8.04 38.78
CA VAL A 112 9.62 9.04 39.87
C VAL A 112 9.93 8.41 41.20
N GLU A 113 9.33 7.28 41.51
CA GLU A 113 9.48 6.57 42.81
C GLU A 113 10.58 5.48 42.79
N GLY A 114 11.21 5.21 41.66
CA GLY A 114 12.26 4.19 41.51
C GLY A 114 11.75 2.75 41.62
N HIS A 115 10.50 2.48 41.30
CA HIS A 115 9.87 1.17 41.49
C HIS A 115 9.46 0.44 40.21
N LEU A 116 9.57 1.07 39.03
CA LEU A 116 9.14 0.46 37.78
C LEU A 116 9.88 -0.85 37.42
N GLU A 117 11.13 -1.01 37.91
CA GLU A 117 11.85 -2.29 37.75
C GLU A 117 11.25 -3.44 38.58
N GLN A 118 10.46 -3.13 39.62
CA GLN A 118 9.81 -4.12 40.48
C GLN A 118 8.42 -4.54 39.94
N VAL A 119 7.89 -3.84 38.95
CA VAL A 119 6.64 -4.20 38.29
C VAL A 119 6.87 -5.45 37.45
N SER A 120 5.99 -6.45 37.59
CA SER A 120 6.15 -7.70 36.86
C SER A 120 6.06 -7.46 35.33
N ASP A 121 6.91 -8.14 34.58
CA ASP A 121 6.88 -8.06 33.11
C ASP A 121 5.50 -8.42 32.51
N ASN A 122 4.78 -9.35 33.16
CA ASN A 122 3.45 -9.74 32.74
C ASN A 122 2.42 -8.62 32.94
N ASP A 123 2.51 -7.86 34.02
CA ASP A 123 1.61 -6.73 34.29
C ASP A 123 1.90 -5.59 33.31
N MET A 124 3.18 -5.27 33.10
CA MET A 124 3.58 -4.27 32.10
C MET A 124 3.12 -4.64 30.70
N TYR A 125 3.31 -5.91 30.31
CA TYR A 125 2.85 -6.40 29.01
C TYR A 125 1.34 -6.26 28.81
N LYS A 126 0.53 -6.55 29.85
CA LYS A 126 -0.94 -6.37 29.77
C LYS A 126 -1.31 -4.90 29.60
N ILE A 127 -0.65 -3.99 30.33
CA ILE A 127 -0.89 -2.55 30.20
C ILE A 127 -0.52 -2.09 28.78
N GLU A 128 0.65 -2.45 28.29
CA GLU A 128 1.11 -2.12 26.94
C GLU A 128 0.15 -2.65 25.87
N MET A 129 -0.34 -3.88 26.02
CA MET A 129 -1.29 -4.50 25.10
C MET A 129 -2.65 -3.78 25.09
N ILE A 130 -3.19 -3.40 26.27
CA ILE A 130 -4.45 -2.67 26.37
C ILE A 130 -4.32 -1.28 25.72
N LEU A 131 -3.26 -0.55 26.07
CA LEU A 131 -3.01 0.77 25.50
C LEU A 131 -2.79 0.71 23.98
N ALA A 132 -2.03 -0.28 23.50
CA ALA A 132 -1.81 -0.48 22.07
C ALA A 132 -3.11 -0.81 21.32
N LYS A 133 -3.96 -1.69 21.86
CA LYS A 133 -5.25 -2.03 21.24
C LYS A 133 -6.19 -0.83 21.19
N GLN A 134 -6.27 -0.06 22.28
CA GLN A 134 -7.11 1.14 22.32
C GLN A 134 -6.60 2.22 21.37
N TYR A 135 -5.28 2.39 21.29
CA TYR A 135 -4.67 3.33 20.36
C TYR A 135 -4.91 2.90 18.90
N LEU A 136 -4.77 1.62 18.59
CA LEU A 136 -5.10 1.09 17.24
C LEU A 136 -6.57 1.34 16.92
N ALA A 137 -7.49 1.03 17.83
CA ALA A 137 -8.93 1.28 17.64
C ALA A 137 -9.23 2.78 17.45
N GLN A 138 -8.50 3.67 18.16
CA GLN A 138 -8.62 5.12 17.95
C GLN A 138 -8.12 5.54 16.57
N ILE A 139 -6.98 4.99 16.10
CA ILE A 139 -6.49 5.20 14.73
C ILE A 139 -7.54 4.73 13.72
N GLU A 140 -8.04 3.51 13.85
CA GLU A 140 -9.08 2.95 12.98
C GLU A 140 -10.35 3.79 13.02
N ASN A 141 -10.82 4.21 14.19
CA ASN A 141 -11.99 5.08 14.34
C ASN A 141 -11.77 6.50 13.81
N GLN A 142 -10.57 7.06 13.90
CA GLN A 142 -10.25 8.37 13.27
C GLN A 142 -10.22 8.26 11.74
N PHE A 143 -9.84 7.12 11.20
CA PHE A 143 -10.01 6.82 9.78
C PHE A 143 -11.48 6.50 9.42
N LEU A 144 -12.28 6.05 10.38
CA LEU A 144 -13.72 5.75 10.22
C LEU A 144 -14.65 6.93 10.60
N ALA A 145 -14.19 7.86 11.48
CA ALA A 145 -14.90 9.12 11.77
C ALA A 145 -14.60 10.14 10.67
N LYS A 146 -15.12 9.84 9.50
CA LYS A 146 -14.76 10.45 8.24
C LYS A 146 -15.72 11.57 7.87
N ASN A 147 -15.21 12.44 7.01
CA ASN A 147 -16.02 13.40 6.28
C ASN A 147 -17.19 12.67 5.61
N THR A 148 -18.32 13.32 5.49
CA THR A 148 -19.51 12.78 4.83
C THR A 148 -19.19 12.21 3.44
N GLU A 149 -18.22 12.81 2.73
CA GLU A 149 -17.77 12.39 1.41
C GLU A 149 -17.02 11.05 1.39
N GLU A 150 -16.21 10.77 2.41
CA GLU A 150 -15.52 9.48 2.51
C GLU A 150 -16.50 8.33 2.82
N GLU A 151 -17.55 8.59 3.59
CA GLU A 151 -18.65 7.65 3.80
C GLU A 151 -19.37 7.39 2.48
N ILE A 152 -19.67 8.44 1.71
CA ILE A 152 -20.27 8.32 0.37
C ILE A 152 -19.40 7.47 -0.55
N LEU A 153 -18.06 7.71 -0.57
CA LEU A 153 -17.13 6.91 -1.37
C LEU A 153 -17.07 5.45 -0.92
N THR A 154 -17.09 5.21 0.40
CA THR A 154 -17.09 3.86 0.96
C THR A 154 -18.35 3.11 0.53
N HIS A 155 -19.54 3.69 0.69
CA HIS A 155 -20.80 3.12 0.24
C HIS A 155 -20.85 2.90 -1.27
N LEU A 156 -20.24 3.80 -2.05
CA LEU A 156 -20.13 3.63 -3.48
C LEU A 156 -19.28 2.40 -3.84
N LEU A 157 -18.10 2.28 -3.20
CA LEU A 157 -17.17 1.16 -3.42
C LEU A 157 -17.75 -0.18 -2.95
N ASP A 158 -18.57 -0.17 -1.90
CA ASP A 158 -19.30 -1.36 -1.40
C ASP A 158 -20.50 -1.76 -2.30
N GLY A 159 -20.87 -0.89 -3.27
CA GLY A 159 -21.94 -1.16 -4.21
C GLY A 159 -23.35 -0.86 -3.66
N ASP A 160 -23.46 -0.07 -2.59
CA ASP A 160 -24.73 0.25 -1.94
C ASP A 160 -25.63 1.17 -2.79
N TYR A 161 -25.03 1.91 -3.74
CA TYR A 161 -25.78 2.76 -4.66
C TYR A 161 -26.25 2.00 -5.90
N GLN A 162 -27.53 1.63 -5.93
CA GLN A 162 -28.16 0.97 -7.07
C GLN A 162 -28.61 1.96 -8.16
N ASN A 163 -28.72 3.24 -7.83
CA ASN A 163 -29.21 4.27 -8.75
C ASN A 163 -28.24 5.45 -8.90
N PRO A 164 -27.69 5.68 -10.11
CA PRO A 164 -26.79 6.78 -10.38
C PRO A 164 -27.37 8.17 -10.05
N ALA A 165 -28.68 8.37 -10.25
CA ALA A 165 -29.32 9.66 -10.00
C ALA A 165 -29.37 9.98 -8.50
N LEU A 166 -29.62 8.99 -7.64
CA LEU A 166 -29.59 9.17 -6.18
C LEU A 166 -28.17 9.46 -5.70
N PHE A 167 -27.18 8.79 -6.24
CA PHE A 167 -25.78 9.07 -5.94
C PHE A 167 -25.41 10.51 -6.32
N LYS A 168 -25.77 10.97 -7.51
CA LYS A 168 -25.53 12.35 -7.95
C LYS A 168 -26.17 13.41 -7.05
N LEU A 169 -27.35 13.13 -6.52
CA LEU A 169 -27.98 14.03 -5.55
C LEU A 169 -27.22 14.09 -4.23
N GLN A 170 -26.61 12.98 -3.82
CA GLN A 170 -25.87 12.90 -2.56
C GLN A 170 -24.51 13.60 -2.63
N ILE A 171 -23.82 13.56 -3.78
CA ILE A 171 -22.54 14.27 -3.98
C ILE A 171 -22.73 15.75 -4.33
N ALA A 172 -23.92 16.19 -4.63
CA ALA A 172 -24.20 17.59 -4.98
C ALA A 172 -23.69 18.53 -3.89
N ASN A 173 -22.95 19.57 -4.27
CA ASN A 173 -22.27 20.52 -3.40
C ASN A 173 -21.12 19.93 -2.53
N THR A 174 -20.66 18.73 -2.80
CA THR A 174 -19.43 18.18 -2.23
C THR A 174 -18.29 18.31 -3.24
N TRP A 175 -17.03 18.13 -2.77
CA TRP A 175 -15.89 18.11 -3.69
C TRP A 175 -15.92 16.92 -4.66
N LEU A 176 -16.69 15.86 -4.35
CA LEU A 176 -16.86 14.68 -5.20
C LEU A 176 -17.54 15.01 -6.54
N GLU A 177 -18.34 16.06 -6.61
CA GLU A 177 -18.97 16.50 -7.84
C GLU A 177 -17.96 16.95 -8.92
N GLN A 178 -16.75 17.34 -8.48
CA GLN A 178 -15.67 17.83 -9.35
C GLN A 178 -14.62 16.78 -9.65
N MET A 179 -14.81 15.52 -9.19
CA MET A 179 -13.81 14.45 -9.31
C MET A 179 -13.81 13.74 -10.66
N ASP A 180 -14.73 14.06 -11.57
CA ASP A 180 -14.68 13.58 -12.93
C ASP A 180 -13.39 14.05 -13.63
N GLN A 181 -12.78 13.17 -14.45
CA GLN A 181 -11.52 13.36 -15.17
C GLN A 181 -10.23 13.24 -14.35
N GLY A 182 -10.31 12.82 -13.07
CA GLY A 182 -9.14 12.41 -12.30
C GLY A 182 -8.77 10.95 -12.48
N HIS A 183 -7.71 10.53 -11.82
CA HIS A 183 -7.29 9.14 -11.70
C HIS A 183 -7.40 8.69 -10.26
N LEU A 184 -7.78 7.42 -10.03
CA LEU A 184 -7.69 6.82 -8.69
C LEU A 184 -6.29 6.22 -8.55
N ALA A 185 -5.58 6.58 -7.49
CA ALA A 185 -4.37 5.89 -7.08
C ALA A 185 -4.64 5.03 -5.84
N LEU A 186 -4.10 3.82 -5.83
CA LEU A 186 -4.10 2.91 -4.70
C LEU A 186 -2.67 2.74 -4.19
N ILE A 187 -2.49 2.92 -2.90
CA ILE A 187 -1.27 2.54 -2.19
C ILE A 187 -1.56 1.25 -1.43
N ASP A 188 -0.93 0.15 -1.87
CA ASP A 188 -1.08 -1.16 -1.21
C ASP A 188 -0.23 -1.21 0.06
N VAL A 189 -0.91 -1.20 1.20
CA VAL A 189 -0.30 -1.33 2.52
C VAL A 189 -0.66 -2.67 3.19
N SER A 190 -1.39 -3.55 2.51
CA SER A 190 -1.94 -4.81 3.06
C SER A 190 -0.88 -5.87 3.36
N ASN A 191 0.19 -5.94 2.57
CA ASN A 191 1.16 -7.05 2.59
C ASN A 191 2.45 -6.76 3.39
N ARG A 192 2.46 -5.77 4.32
CA ARG A 192 3.73 -5.34 4.90
C ARG A 192 3.90 -5.69 6.35
N THR A 193 4.77 -6.67 6.56
CA THR A 193 5.44 -6.94 7.84
C THR A 193 6.51 -5.90 8.21
N ASN A 194 6.91 -5.03 7.29
CA ASN A 194 8.06 -4.13 7.39
C ASN A 194 7.74 -2.63 7.39
N LEU A 195 6.48 -2.21 7.36
CA LEU A 195 6.15 -0.80 7.55
C LEU A 195 6.44 -0.41 9.00
N GLN A 196 7.56 0.26 9.21
CA GLN A 196 7.93 0.89 10.48
C GLN A 196 7.02 2.10 10.81
N MET A 197 6.17 2.51 9.89
CA MET A 197 5.31 3.68 9.98
C MET A 197 3.84 3.27 10.10
N SER A 198 3.11 3.93 10.98
CA SER A 198 1.66 3.75 11.10
C SER A 198 0.92 4.30 9.88
N TYR A 199 -0.28 3.78 9.62
CA TYR A 199 -1.20 4.34 8.60
C TYR A 199 -1.37 5.86 8.75
N ARG A 200 -1.42 6.35 10.00
CA ARG A 200 -1.58 7.76 10.33
C ARG A 200 -0.44 8.61 9.79
N SER A 201 0.78 8.15 10.00
CA SER A 201 1.99 8.85 9.56
C SER A 201 2.07 8.91 8.04
N LEU A 202 1.72 7.82 7.35
CA LEU A 202 1.66 7.79 5.89
C LEU A 202 0.53 8.69 5.36
N ALA A 203 -0.67 8.62 5.93
CA ALA A 203 -1.78 9.47 5.55
C ALA A 203 -1.47 10.96 5.78
N ALA A 204 -0.93 11.33 6.95
CA ALA A 204 -0.51 12.70 7.25
C ALA A 204 0.56 13.22 6.26
N LYS A 205 1.50 12.35 5.88
CA LYS A 205 2.51 12.68 4.86
C LYS A 205 1.88 12.88 3.48
N LEU A 206 0.93 12.03 3.10
CA LEU A 206 0.18 12.17 1.85
C LEU A 206 -0.63 13.47 1.83
N GLU A 207 -1.37 13.77 2.90
CA GLU A 207 -2.13 15.01 3.01
C GLU A 207 -1.25 16.26 2.92
N SER A 208 -0.07 16.23 3.57
CA SER A 208 0.86 17.37 3.53
C SER A 208 1.57 17.54 2.19
N ALA A 209 1.91 16.44 1.52
CA ALA A 209 2.68 16.44 0.28
C ALA A 209 1.78 16.58 -0.97
N LEU A 210 0.51 16.14 -0.89
CA LEU A 210 -0.44 16.02 -1.99
C LEU A 210 -1.76 16.72 -1.64
N ALA A 211 -1.69 18.01 -1.32
CA ALA A 211 -2.88 18.80 -1.02
C ALA A 211 -3.94 18.67 -2.14
N GLY A 212 -5.20 18.45 -1.74
CA GLY A 212 -6.33 18.32 -2.68
C GLY A 212 -6.54 16.91 -3.28
N THR A 213 -5.74 15.90 -2.90
CA THR A 213 -5.92 14.52 -3.39
C THR A 213 -6.84 13.67 -2.53
N CYS A 214 -7.27 14.20 -1.38
CA CYS A 214 -8.25 13.58 -0.47
C CYS A 214 -7.96 12.08 -0.18
N PRO A 215 -6.82 11.74 0.44
CA PRO A 215 -6.49 10.36 0.74
C PRO A 215 -7.47 9.77 1.75
N PHE A 216 -8.02 8.60 1.47
CA PHE A 216 -8.91 7.87 2.38
C PHE A 216 -8.57 6.38 2.46
N LEU A 217 -8.96 5.75 3.58
CA LEU A 217 -8.69 4.33 3.81
C LEU A 217 -9.90 3.50 3.36
N TYR A 218 -9.65 2.49 2.50
CA TYR A 218 -10.64 1.52 2.12
C TYR A 218 -10.04 0.11 2.03
N GLN A 219 -10.63 -0.87 2.69
CA GLN A 219 -10.18 -2.28 2.73
C GLN A 219 -8.68 -2.46 2.96
N LYS A 220 -8.09 -1.72 3.92
CA LYS A 220 -6.66 -1.72 4.27
C LYS A 220 -5.73 -1.14 3.19
N ASN A 221 -6.26 -0.45 2.19
CA ASN A 221 -5.49 0.30 1.21
C ASN A 221 -5.75 1.79 1.37
N ILE A 222 -4.79 2.62 1.01
CA ILE A 222 -5.00 4.06 0.91
C ILE A 222 -5.35 4.38 -0.54
N LEU A 223 -6.49 5.03 -0.72
CA LEU A 223 -6.97 5.52 -2.01
C LEU A 223 -6.88 7.04 -2.03
N LEU A 224 -6.56 7.62 -3.17
CA LEU A 224 -6.53 9.06 -3.37
C LEU A 224 -6.78 9.40 -4.85
N PHE A 225 -7.28 10.62 -5.09
CA PHE A 225 -7.52 11.11 -6.44
C PHE A 225 -6.33 11.93 -6.94
N ILE A 226 -5.92 11.70 -8.18
CA ILE A 226 -4.78 12.35 -8.84
C ILE A 226 -5.27 13.04 -10.10
N HIS A 227 -4.85 14.29 -10.29
CA HIS A 227 -5.21 15.12 -11.44
C HIS A 227 -3.99 15.55 -12.26
N GLU A 228 -2.79 15.48 -11.69
CA GLU A 228 -1.57 16.01 -12.28
C GLU A 228 -0.42 15.00 -12.25
N LYS A 229 0.39 14.98 -13.29
CA LYS A 229 1.60 14.14 -13.38
C LYS A 229 2.56 14.37 -12.20
N ARG A 230 2.71 15.61 -11.74
CA ARG A 230 3.55 15.95 -10.60
C ARG A 230 3.16 15.21 -9.32
N GLN A 231 1.86 14.97 -9.13
CA GLN A 231 1.37 14.21 -7.96
C GLN A 231 1.81 12.76 -8.01
N VAL A 232 1.92 12.16 -9.21
CA VAL A 232 2.46 10.80 -9.36
C VAL A 232 3.94 10.74 -9.03
N GLU A 233 4.74 11.73 -9.45
CA GLU A 233 6.17 11.80 -9.11
C GLU A 233 6.39 11.89 -7.59
N ILE A 234 5.53 12.63 -6.88
CA ILE A 234 5.54 12.67 -5.41
C ILE A 234 5.17 11.32 -4.82
N LEU A 235 4.14 10.64 -5.37
CA LEU A 235 3.74 9.29 -4.94
C LEU A 235 4.85 8.27 -5.18
N GLU A 236 5.57 8.32 -6.28
CA GLU A 236 6.71 7.44 -6.57
C GLU A 236 7.83 7.62 -5.54
N ASN A 237 8.11 8.87 -5.11
CA ASN A 237 9.08 9.13 -4.05
C ASN A 237 8.61 8.56 -2.70
N ILE A 238 7.33 8.72 -2.37
CA ILE A 238 6.74 8.12 -1.17
C ILE A 238 6.76 6.60 -1.27
N ALA A 239 6.39 6.04 -2.42
CA ALA A 239 6.44 4.60 -2.67
C ALA A 239 7.84 4.02 -2.44
N LYS A 240 8.87 4.72 -2.91
CA LYS A 240 10.28 4.35 -2.71
C LYS A 240 10.68 4.42 -1.24
N GLU A 241 10.33 5.50 -0.55
CA GLU A 241 10.69 5.71 0.86
C GLU A 241 10.03 4.65 1.76
N PHE A 242 8.74 4.40 1.54
CA PHE A 242 7.97 3.44 2.33
C PHE A 242 7.98 2.03 1.76
N GLN A 243 8.62 1.82 0.61
CA GLN A 243 8.62 0.58 -0.14
C GLN A 243 7.19 0.04 -0.35
N VAL A 244 6.20 0.86 -0.67
CA VAL A 244 4.81 0.51 -0.98
C VAL A 244 4.59 0.42 -2.48
N CYS A 245 3.66 -0.43 -2.90
CA CYS A 245 3.22 -0.49 -4.29
C CYS A 245 2.17 0.60 -4.53
N VAL A 246 2.32 1.33 -5.63
CA VAL A 246 1.34 2.33 -6.09
C VAL A 246 0.79 1.89 -7.44
N VAL A 247 -0.53 1.82 -7.55
CA VAL A 247 -1.22 1.55 -8.81
C VAL A 247 -2.15 2.70 -9.14
N VAL A 248 -2.05 3.23 -10.35
CA VAL A 248 -2.83 4.37 -10.85
C VAL A 248 -3.80 3.90 -11.93
N SER A 249 -5.07 4.29 -11.83
CA SER A 249 -6.10 3.94 -12.78
C SER A 249 -5.98 4.73 -14.09
N SER A 250 -6.72 4.29 -15.12
CA SER A 250 -7.13 5.16 -16.23
C SER A 250 -8.03 6.30 -15.74
N VAL A 251 -8.27 7.30 -16.60
CA VAL A 251 -9.14 8.45 -16.29
C VAL A 251 -10.54 7.98 -15.87
N ILE A 252 -11.03 8.52 -14.77
CA ILE A 252 -12.39 8.33 -14.28
C ILE A 252 -13.29 9.27 -15.08
N LYS A 253 -14.18 8.71 -15.90
CA LYS A 253 -15.13 9.49 -16.71
C LYS A 253 -16.41 9.86 -15.97
N ASP A 254 -16.82 9.02 -15.05
CA ASP A 254 -17.95 9.21 -14.14
C ASP A 254 -17.57 8.59 -12.80
N ILE A 255 -17.61 9.38 -11.74
CA ILE A 255 -17.27 8.91 -10.39
C ILE A 255 -18.14 7.73 -9.93
N TYR A 256 -19.34 7.59 -10.47
CA TYR A 256 -20.21 6.43 -10.22
C TYR A 256 -19.58 5.11 -10.68
N GLU A 257 -18.63 5.14 -11.62
CA GLU A 257 -17.90 3.96 -12.09
C GLU A 257 -16.70 3.58 -11.19
N LEU A 258 -16.45 4.33 -10.10
CA LEU A 258 -15.33 4.09 -9.18
C LEU A 258 -15.20 2.63 -8.71
N PRO A 259 -16.28 1.87 -8.43
CA PRO A 259 -16.15 0.45 -8.07
C PRO A 259 -15.51 -0.41 -9.16
N LYS A 260 -15.81 -0.12 -10.44
CA LYS A 260 -15.20 -0.81 -11.58
C LYS A 260 -13.71 -0.46 -11.71
N VAL A 261 -13.39 0.83 -11.55
CA VAL A 261 -12.01 1.34 -11.58
C VAL A 261 -11.20 0.71 -10.45
N TYR A 262 -11.74 0.68 -9.24
CA TYR A 262 -11.09 0.06 -8.08
C TYR A 262 -10.83 -1.44 -8.29
N LYS A 263 -11.80 -2.16 -8.87
CA LYS A 263 -11.64 -3.58 -9.19
C LYS A 263 -10.48 -3.81 -10.17
N GLN A 264 -10.34 -2.97 -11.21
CA GLN A 264 -9.21 -3.05 -12.15
C GLN A 264 -7.87 -2.80 -11.45
N ILE A 265 -7.80 -1.83 -10.54
CA ILE A 265 -6.61 -1.57 -9.73
C ILE A 265 -6.26 -2.80 -8.88
N LEU A 266 -7.23 -3.44 -8.23
CA LEU A 266 -6.99 -4.65 -7.43
C LEU A 266 -6.51 -5.83 -8.30
N GLU A 267 -7.03 -6.00 -9.50
CA GLU A 267 -6.56 -7.01 -10.46
C GLU A 267 -5.08 -6.79 -10.78
N VAL A 268 -4.67 -5.55 -11.09
CA VAL A 268 -3.26 -5.20 -11.32
C VAL A 268 -2.43 -5.42 -10.06
N THR A 269 -2.90 -4.97 -8.90
CA THR A 269 -2.20 -5.17 -7.62
C THR A 269 -1.95 -6.65 -7.35
N SER A 270 -2.92 -7.52 -7.64
CA SER A 270 -2.77 -8.97 -7.49
C SER A 270 -1.71 -9.56 -8.43
N LEU A 271 -1.58 -9.04 -9.65
CA LEU A 271 -0.54 -9.44 -10.60
C LEU A 271 0.87 -9.02 -10.13
N LEU A 272 0.96 -7.98 -9.32
CA LEU A 272 2.22 -7.44 -8.80
C LEU A 272 2.70 -8.09 -7.50
N GLN A 273 1.84 -8.81 -6.77
CA GLN A 273 2.16 -9.37 -5.44
C GLN A 273 3.37 -10.31 -5.42
N ASN A 274 3.68 -10.95 -6.54
CA ASN A 274 4.82 -11.88 -6.68
C ASN A 274 6.09 -11.23 -7.27
N LYS A 275 6.10 -9.90 -7.49
CA LYS A 275 7.22 -9.19 -8.11
C LYS A 275 8.06 -8.44 -7.10
N THR A 276 9.34 -8.30 -7.41
CA THR A 276 10.24 -7.41 -6.68
C THR A 276 9.70 -5.99 -6.70
N PHE A 277 9.74 -5.35 -5.53
CA PHE A 277 9.31 -3.98 -5.36
C PHE A 277 9.91 -3.05 -6.44
N SER A 278 9.05 -2.22 -7.04
CA SER A 278 9.45 -1.14 -7.95
C SER A 278 9.17 0.21 -7.31
N ALA A 279 10.12 1.13 -7.44
CA ALA A 279 9.96 2.50 -6.97
C ALA A 279 9.05 3.36 -7.86
N LYS A 280 8.54 2.81 -8.97
CA LYS A 280 7.66 3.49 -9.92
C LYS A 280 6.21 3.10 -9.69
N ALA A 281 5.30 4.03 -9.98
CA ALA A 281 3.88 3.73 -10.06
C ALA A 281 3.59 2.81 -11.25
N PHE A 282 2.60 1.93 -11.08
CA PHE A 282 2.08 1.06 -12.13
C PHE A 282 0.76 1.61 -12.62
N TYR A 283 0.52 1.57 -13.92
CA TYR A 283 -0.69 2.12 -14.54
C TYR A 283 -1.58 1.00 -15.05
N THR A 284 -2.88 1.02 -14.71
CA THR A 284 -3.81 -0.04 -15.14
C THR A 284 -3.88 -0.18 -16.65
N GLU A 285 -3.59 0.88 -17.40
CA GLU A 285 -3.56 0.84 -18.88
C GLU A 285 -2.48 -0.07 -19.44
N GLU A 286 -1.32 -0.13 -18.78
CA GLU A 286 -0.21 -1.02 -19.16
C GLU A 286 -0.57 -2.50 -19.03
N TYR A 287 -1.50 -2.81 -18.11
CA TYR A 287 -1.93 -4.17 -17.80
C TYR A 287 -3.22 -4.59 -18.50
N ARG A 288 -3.81 -3.70 -19.33
CA ARG A 288 -5.13 -3.93 -19.94
C ARG A 288 -5.17 -5.21 -20.77
N LEU A 289 -4.18 -5.44 -21.65
CA LEU A 289 -4.08 -6.67 -22.43
C LEU A 289 -3.94 -7.88 -21.53
N ARG A 290 -3.12 -7.78 -20.48
CA ARG A 290 -2.93 -8.86 -19.53
C ARG A 290 -4.23 -9.22 -18.80
N MET A 291 -4.97 -8.24 -18.31
CA MET A 291 -6.27 -8.46 -17.67
C MET A 291 -7.27 -9.14 -18.62
N MET A 292 -7.31 -8.71 -19.89
CA MET A 292 -8.14 -9.36 -20.91
C MET A 292 -7.75 -10.83 -21.14
N LEU A 293 -6.46 -11.10 -21.26
CA LEU A 293 -5.96 -12.46 -21.45
C LEU A 293 -6.22 -13.34 -20.21
N ASP A 294 -6.14 -12.80 -19.00
CA ASP A 294 -6.46 -13.54 -17.78
C ASP A 294 -7.93 -13.97 -17.72
N GLN A 295 -8.85 -13.13 -18.18
CA GLN A 295 -10.26 -13.51 -18.33
C GLN A 295 -10.48 -14.61 -19.38
N MET A 296 -9.59 -14.70 -20.36
CA MET A 296 -9.66 -15.70 -21.45
C MET A 296 -8.90 -17.00 -21.12
N LYS A 297 -8.18 -17.09 -20.00
CA LYS A 297 -7.41 -18.31 -19.62
C LYS A 297 -8.23 -19.59 -19.65
N SER A 298 -9.47 -19.54 -19.19
CA SER A 298 -10.38 -20.71 -19.19
C SER A 298 -10.79 -21.17 -20.59
N ARG A 299 -10.60 -20.31 -21.61
CA ARG A 299 -10.96 -20.58 -22.98
C ARG A 299 -9.77 -20.87 -23.87
N PHE A 300 -8.74 -21.51 -23.34
CA PHE A 300 -7.58 -21.96 -24.13
C PHE A 300 -7.97 -22.97 -25.25
N ASP A 301 -9.16 -23.57 -25.11
CA ASP A 301 -9.79 -24.37 -26.16
C ASP A 301 -9.94 -23.64 -27.50
N LEU A 302 -10.16 -22.33 -27.46
CA LEU A 302 -10.35 -21.47 -28.64
C LEU A 302 -9.04 -21.07 -29.34
N VAL A 303 -7.89 -21.32 -28.73
CA VAL A 303 -6.59 -21.07 -29.36
C VAL A 303 -6.45 -21.98 -30.60
N PRO A 304 -6.12 -21.47 -31.82
CA PRO A 304 -5.89 -22.28 -32.97
C PRO A 304 -4.83 -23.36 -32.75
N ASP A 305 -5.05 -24.54 -33.34
CA ASP A 305 -4.20 -25.71 -33.11
C ASP A 305 -2.73 -25.51 -33.46
N VAL A 306 -2.45 -24.64 -34.42
CA VAL A 306 -1.08 -24.29 -34.81
C VAL A 306 -0.30 -23.69 -33.67
N TYR A 307 -0.92 -22.77 -32.88
CA TYR A 307 -0.26 -22.14 -31.73
C TYR A 307 -0.20 -23.09 -30.52
N LYS A 308 -1.19 -23.99 -30.35
CA LYS A 308 -1.12 -25.06 -29.34
C LYS A 308 0.06 -26.00 -29.63
N LYS A 309 0.25 -26.44 -30.88
CA LYS A 309 1.40 -27.25 -31.27
C LYS A 309 2.73 -26.53 -31.03
N MET A 310 2.81 -25.24 -31.34
CA MET A 310 4.01 -24.44 -31.06
C MET A 310 4.28 -24.34 -29.56
N TYR A 311 3.25 -24.11 -28.75
CA TYR A 311 3.34 -24.12 -27.28
C TYR A 311 3.85 -25.46 -26.74
N GLU A 312 3.31 -26.57 -27.20
CA GLU A 312 3.74 -27.91 -26.81
C GLU A 312 5.19 -28.17 -27.21
N TYR A 313 5.57 -27.78 -28.44
CA TYR A 313 6.95 -27.88 -28.91
C TYR A 313 7.92 -27.08 -28.07
N ASP A 314 7.59 -25.82 -27.74
CA ASP A 314 8.42 -24.96 -26.89
C ASP A 314 8.62 -25.58 -25.52
N LYS A 315 7.56 -26.17 -24.94
CA LYS A 315 7.61 -26.85 -23.64
C LYS A 315 8.49 -28.08 -23.64
N GLU A 316 8.41 -28.90 -24.68
CA GLU A 316 9.16 -30.15 -24.81
C GLU A 316 10.63 -29.93 -25.16
N ASN A 317 10.92 -28.95 -26.00
CA ASN A 317 12.25 -28.71 -26.55
C ASN A 317 12.99 -27.51 -25.92
N HIS A 318 12.37 -26.85 -24.92
CA HIS A 318 12.91 -25.66 -24.28
C HIS A 318 13.25 -24.55 -25.29
N THR A 319 12.42 -24.41 -26.33
CA THR A 319 12.52 -23.35 -27.30
C THR A 319 11.65 -22.15 -26.91
N VAL A 320 11.77 -21.05 -27.61
CA VAL A 320 11.07 -19.79 -27.33
C VAL A 320 10.40 -19.23 -28.61
N TYR A 321 9.77 -20.12 -29.35
CA TYR A 321 9.14 -19.74 -30.62
C TYR A 321 7.86 -18.92 -30.40
N CYS A 322 7.03 -19.27 -29.41
CA CYS A 322 5.85 -18.49 -29.06
C CYS A 322 6.24 -17.06 -28.64
N GLU A 323 7.26 -16.93 -27.81
CA GLU A 323 7.78 -15.62 -27.38
C GLU A 323 8.33 -14.82 -28.55
N THR A 324 9.15 -15.47 -29.41
CA THR A 324 9.76 -14.79 -30.55
C THR A 324 8.69 -14.26 -31.53
N LEU A 325 7.67 -15.06 -31.81
CA LEU A 325 6.58 -14.67 -32.73
C LEU A 325 5.69 -13.60 -32.10
N TYR A 326 5.41 -13.69 -30.78
CA TYR A 326 4.65 -12.69 -30.04
C TYR A 326 5.28 -11.30 -30.15
N TYR A 327 6.57 -11.19 -29.88
CA TYR A 327 7.29 -9.92 -29.98
C TYR A 327 7.42 -9.44 -31.42
N TYR A 328 7.62 -10.34 -32.36
CA TYR A 328 7.69 -9.99 -33.78
C TYR A 328 6.40 -9.34 -34.28
N GLU A 329 5.24 -9.86 -33.84
CA GLU A 329 3.93 -9.26 -34.13
C GLU A 329 3.76 -7.90 -33.41
N LEU A 330 4.14 -7.80 -32.14
CA LEU A 330 4.07 -6.54 -31.38
C LEU A 330 4.92 -5.43 -31.98
N LYS A 331 6.10 -5.77 -32.52
CA LYS A 331 7.03 -4.82 -33.14
C LYS A 331 6.77 -4.63 -34.64
N ASN A 332 5.55 -4.88 -35.11
CA ASN A 332 5.15 -4.71 -36.49
C ASN A 332 6.11 -5.37 -37.50
N HIS A 333 6.54 -6.59 -37.20
CA HIS A 333 7.44 -7.42 -38.03
C HIS A 333 8.88 -6.86 -38.12
N SER A 334 9.30 -5.99 -37.19
CA SER A 334 10.66 -5.47 -37.10
C SER A 334 11.60 -6.48 -36.46
N VAL A 335 12.46 -7.14 -37.24
CA VAL A 335 13.46 -8.08 -36.73
C VAL A 335 14.44 -7.38 -35.77
N ILE A 336 14.79 -6.12 -36.04
CA ILE A 336 15.74 -5.36 -35.22
C ILE A 336 15.17 -5.06 -33.85
N GLU A 337 13.93 -4.56 -33.80
CA GLU A 337 13.26 -4.25 -32.53
C GLU A 337 12.95 -5.51 -31.74
N THR A 338 12.54 -6.59 -32.43
CA THR A 338 12.34 -7.90 -31.79
C THR A 338 13.64 -8.45 -31.17
N ALA A 339 14.76 -8.29 -31.88
CA ALA A 339 16.06 -8.73 -31.40
C ALA A 339 16.52 -7.92 -30.16
N ALA A 340 16.31 -6.61 -30.19
CA ALA A 340 16.59 -5.73 -29.05
C ALA A 340 15.76 -6.12 -27.82
N GLU A 341 14.48 -6.38 -28.03
CA GLU A 341 13.56 -6.76 -26.96
C GLU A 341 13.91 -8.10 -26.31
N LEU A 342 14.27 -9.09 -27.13
CA LEU A 342 14.64 -10.43 -26.67
C LEU A 342 16.13 -10.54 -26.25
N PHE A 343 16.83 -9.40 -26.16
CA PHE A 343 18.26 -9.36 -25.81
C PHE A 343 19.10 -10.37 -26.62
N THR A 344 18.81 -10.49 -27.93
CA THR A 344 19.46 -11.47 -28.79
C THR A 344 19.93 -10.84 -30.12
N HIS A 345 20.74 -11.58 -30.88
CA HIS A 345 21.20 -11.09 -32.17
C HIS A 345 20.12 -11.24 -33.26
N ARG A 346 20.04 -10.26 -34.18
CA ARG A 346 19.07 -10.28 -35.28
C ARG A 346 19.04 -11.58 -36.10
N ASN A 347 20.23 -12.19 -36.30
CA ASN A 347 20.31 -13.46 -37.05
C ASN A 347 19.61 -14.61 -36.31
N THR A 348 19.60 -14.59 -34.99
CA THR A 348 18.86 -15.57 -34.16
C THR A 348 17.37 -15.41 -34.39
N ILE A 349 16.85 -14.19 -34.45
CA ILE A 349 15.45 -13.94 -34.75
C ILE A 349 15.10 -14.43 -36.14
N VAL A 350 15.88 -14.09 -37.15
CA VAL A 350 15.67 -14.58 -38.53
C VAL A 350 15.65 -16.11 -38.56
N TYR A 351 16.60 -16.76 -37.90
CA TYR A 351 16.65 -18.21 -37.80
C TYR A 351 15.38 -18.80 -37.14
N ARG A 352 14.97 -18.22 -36.01
CA ARG A 352 13.77 -18.70 -35.30
C ARG A 352 12.51 -18.52 -36.15
N LEU A 353 12.33 -17.35 -36.77
CA LEU A 353 11.19 -17.09 -37.66
C LEU A 353 11.15 -18.03 -38.84
N ARG A 354 12.31 -18.33 -39.45
CA ARG A 354 12.40 -19.35 -40.53
C ARG A 354 11.96 -20.73 -40.02
N LYS A 355 12.44 -21.15 -38.84
CA LYS A 355 12.02 -22.39 -38.21
C LYS A 355 10.53 -22.44 -37.90
N ILE A 356 9.95 -21.35 -37.39
CA ILE A 356 8.51 -21.21 -37.15
C ILE A 356 7.73 -21.43 -38.44
N LYS A 357 8.15 -20.75 -39.53
CA LYS A 357 7.54 -20.89 -40.85
C LYS A 357 7.64 -22.32 -41.38
N ASP A 358 8.82 -22.92 -41.33
CA ASP A 358 9.08 -24.27 -41.86
C ASP A 358 8.31 -25.37 -41.07
N MET A 359 8.23 -25.24 -39.74
CA MET A 359 7.64 -26.28 -38.89
C MET A 359 6.14 -26.14 -38.68
N PHE A 360 5.65 -24.92 -38.58
CA PHE A 360 4.25 -24.64 -38.23
C PHE A 360 3.46 -24.07 -39.38
N HIS A 361 4.11 -23.83 -40.54
CA HIS A 361 3.49 -23.23 -41.76
C HIS A 361 2.77 -21.90 -41.47
N ILE A 362 3.37 -21.08 -40.61
CA ILE A 362 2.86 -19.76 -40.25
C ILE A 362 3.51 -18.75 -41.21
N ASP A 363 2.73 -18.17 -42.08
CA ASP A 363 3.12 -17.05 -42.95
C ASP A 363 2.86 -15.70 -42.22
N ASP A 364 3.34 -14.61 -42.82
CA ASP A 364 3.04 -13.27 -42.35
C ASP A 364 1.51 -13.07 -42.36
N ALA A 365 0.96 -12.70 -41.19
CA ALA A 365 -0.48 -12.59 -41.01
C ALA A 365 -1.04 -11.41 -41.82
N HIS A 366 -2.21 -11.62 -42.44
CA HIS A 366 -3.04 -10.49 -42.80
C HIS A 366 -3.43 -9.68 -41.58
N GLU A 367 -3.59 -8.38 -41.75
CA GLU A 367 -3.95 -7.47 -40.61
C GLU A 367 -5.15 -7.98 -39.79
N SER A 368 -6.11 -8.63 -40.44
CA SER A 368 -7.28 -9.23 -39.80
C SER A 368 -6.97 -10.42 -38.87
N GLU A 369 -5.84 -11.10 -39.04
CA GLU A 369 -5.44 -12.26 -38.26
C GLU A 369 -4.48 -11.90 -37.11
N LYS A 370 -3.84 -10.75 -37.21
CA LYS A 370 -2.85 -10.27 -36.28
C LYS A 370 -3.37 -10.28 -34.83
N LEU A 371 -4.59 -9.80 -34.59
CA LEU A 371 -5.19 -9.77 -33.27
C LEU A 371 -5.38 -11.17 -32.70
N ILE A 372 -5.91 -12.11 -33.51
CA ILE A 372 -6.13 -13.50 -33.05
C ILE A 372 -4.79 -14.16 -32.73
N ARG A 373 -3.76 -13.89 -33.52
CA ARG A 373 -2.39 -14.40 -33.31
C ARG A 373 -1.82 -13.87 -32.00
N LEU A 374 -1.88 -12.56 -31.76
CA LEU A 374 -1.39 -11.94 -30.54
C LEU A 374 -2.09 -12.48 -29.29
N ILE A 375 -3.42 -12.59 -29.31
CA ILE A 375 -4.20 -13.16 -28.22
C ILE A 375 -3.79 -14.62 -27.98
N SER A 376 -3.70 -15.42 -29.03
CA SER A 376 -3.35 -16.84 -28.95
C SER A 376 -1.95 -17.06 -28.36
N LEU A 377 -0.96 -16.32 -28.84
CA LEU A 377 0.42 -16.38 -28.34
C LEU A 377 0.50 -15.87 -26.91
N GLY A 378 -0.20 -14.79 -26.56
CA GLY A 378 -0.29 -14.27 -25.21
C GLY A 378 -0.86 -15.31 -24.24
N LEU A 379 -1.92 -16.04 -24.62
CA LEU A 379 -2.48 -17.13 -23.83
C LEU A 379 -1.50 -18.31 -23.68
N CYS A 380 -0.74 -18.65 -24.72
CA CYS A 380 0.31 -19.66 -24.65
C CYS A 380 1.40 -19.26 -23.64
N LEU A 381 1.88 -18.02 -23.70
CA LEU A 381 2.91 -17.48 -22.79
C LEU A 381 2.43 -17.47 -21.33
N ILE A 382 1.20 -17.04 -21.07
CA ILE A 382 0.60 -17.08 -19.74
C ILE A 382 0.54 -18.52 -19.21
N LYS A 383 0.19 -19.48 -20.04
CA LYS A 383 0.10 -20.90 -19.68
C LYS A 383 1.49 -21.52 -19.39
N MET A 384 2.55 -20.96 -19.94
CA MET A 384 3.94 -21.33 -19.65
C MET A 384 4.50 -20.67 -18.39
N ASN A 385 3.71 -19.91 -17.64
CA ASN A 385 4.15 -19.06 -16.52
C ASN A 385 5.20 -18.00 -16.91
N GLN A 386 5.19 -17.59 -18.18
CA GLN A 386 6.02 -16.50 -18.70
C GLN A 386 5.24 -15.18 -18.70
N ASP A 387 4.58 -14.92 -17.58
CA ASP A 387 3.66 -13.79 -17.40
C ASP A 387 4.33 -12.45 -17.61
N ASP A 388 5.62 -12.34 -17.29
CA ASP A 388 6.41 -11.11 -17.38
C ASP A 388 6.59 -10.64 -18.83
N ILE A 389 6.55 -11.54 -19.77
CA ILE A 389 6.68 -11.24 -21.20
C ILE A 389 5.47 -10.44 -21.70
N VAL A 390 4.28 -10.77 -21.21
CA VAL A 390 3.03 -10.09 -21.61
C VAL A 390 2.88 -8.72 -20.95
N LEU A 391 3.56 -8.50 -19.83
CA LEU A 391 3.46 -7.27 -19.05
C LEU A 391 4.40 -6.14 -19.51
N ASN A 392 5.52 -6.46 -20.15
CA ASN A 392 6.60 -5.50 -20.35
C ASN A 392 6.44 -4.57 -21.58
N HIS A 393 5.32 -4.57 -22.29
CA HIS A 393 5.30 -4.02 -23.67
C HIS A 393 4.27 -2.95 -23.99
N MET A 394 3.43 -2.56 -23.05
CA MET A 394 2.65 -1.34 -23.21
C MET A 394 3.27 -0.23 -22.37
N HIS A 395 4.16 0.56 -22.96
CA HIS A 395 4.44 1.87 -22.42
C HIS A 395 3.12 2.64 -22.45
N ALA A 396 2.56 2.96 -21.31
CA ALA A 396 1.52 3.98 -21.24
C ALA A 396 2.12 5.23 -21.86
N GLY A 397 1.59 5.64 -22.99
CA GLY A 397 1.74 7.02 -23.40
C GLY A 397 1.31 7.89 -22.24
N ASP A 398 1.87 9.08 -22.12
CA ASP A 398 1.61 9.96 -20.98
C ASP A 398 0.10 10.06 -20.75
N ILE A 399 -0.44 9.42 -19.71
CA ILE A 399 -1.89 9.34 -19.44
C ILE A 399 -2.48 10.72 -19.12
N PHE A 400 -1.62 11.72 -18.89
CA PHE A 400 -1.98 13.11 -18.61
C PHE A 400 -1.92 14.02 -19.87
N GLU A 401 -1.51 13.52 -21.04
CA GLU A 401 -1.41 14.31 -22.29
C GLU A 401 -2.67 14.24 -23.18
N LYS A 402 -3.85 14.04 -22.63
CA LYS A 402 -5.08 14.07 -23.43
C LYS A 402 -6.01 15.19 -23.03
#